data_db74b2b4ae5014b6c33a414f5da1324d
#
_entry.id   db74b2b4ae5014b6c33a414f5da1324d
#
_cell.length_a   1.000
_cell.length_b   1.000
_cell.length_c   1.000
_cell.angle_alpha   90.00
_cell.angle_beta   90.00
_cell.angle_gamma   90.00
#
_symmetry.space_group_name_H-M   'P 1'
#
loop_
_entity.id
_entity.type
_entity.pdbx_description
1 polymer ?
#
loop_
_entity_poly.entity_id
_entity_poly.type
_entity_poly.pdbx_seq_one_letter_code
_entity_poly.pdbx_strand_id
1 'polypeptide(L)'
;ADASTSAHVHGRFETIFRASVVHVDYAGNIISVKCHSGMANAACELFDARTWENVVGTLAGDNNFFILMRSEAAAKALAAQLWSFIAP
;
A
#
# COMPACT_ATOMS: atom_id res chain seq x y z
N ALA A 1 7.10 -1.35 25.70
CA ALA A 1 7.83 -1.96 24.60
C ALA A 1 6.96 -2.05 23.37
N ASP A 2 5.75 -2.54 23.54
CA ASP A 2 4.86 -2.78 22.40
C ASP A 2 4.41 -1.50 21.73
N ALA A 3 4.08 -0.48 22.52
CA ALA A 3 3.64 0.80 21.96
C ALA A 3 4.76 1.47 21.17
N SER A 4 5.97 1.44 21.69
CA SER A 4 7.13 2.02 21.02
C SER A 4 7.46 1.28 19.73
N THR A 5 7.42 -0.05 19.76
CA THR A 5 7.68 -0.89 18.59
C THR A 5 6.60 -0.65 17.53
N SER A 6 5.35 -0.58 17.94
CA SER A 6 4.23 -0.37 17.03
C SER A 6 4.33 1.00 16.34
N ALA A 7 4.63 2.05 17.10
CA ALA A 7 4.80 3.39 16.56
C ALA A 7 5.97 3.46 15.57
N HIS A 8 7.07 2.77 15.88
CA HIS A 8 8.23 2.71 15.01
C HIS A 8 7.89 2.02 13.68
N VAL A 9 7.17 0.90 13.74
CA VAL A 9 6.76 0.16 12.55
C VAL A 9 5.84 1.00 11.67
N HIS A 10 4.87 1.71 12.27
CA HIS A 10 3.97 2.58 11.52
C HIS A 10 4.73 3.73 10.86
N GLY A 11 5.64 4.38 11.60
CA GLY A 11 6.44 5.46 11.05
C GLY A 11 7.33 5.01 9.90
N ARG A 12 7.90 3.81 10.03
CA ARG A 12 8.74 3.23 8.98
C ARG A 12 7.93 2.92 7.73
N PHE A 13 6.73 2.36 7.88
CA PHE A 13 5.85 2.09 6.77
C PHE A 13 5.55 3.37 5.99
N GLU A 14 5.09 4.39 6.69
CA GLU A 14 4.72 5.66 6.04
C GLU A 14 5.91 6.30 5.34
N THR A 15 7.07 6.29 5.98
CA THR A 15 8.28 6.90 5.41
C THR A 15 8.69 6.20 4.12
N ILE A 16 8.78 4.88 4.13
CA ILE A 16 9.19 4.12 2.96
C ILE A 16 8.11 4.15 1.88
N PHE A 17 6.85 4.06 2.28
CA PHE A 17 5.74 4.09 1.35
C PHE A 17 5.71 5.43 0.61
N ARG A 18 5.84 6.53 1.35
CA ARG A 18 5.89 7.87 0.77
C ARG A 18 7.07 8.06 -0.19
N ALA A 19 8.22 7.47 0.14
CA ALA A 19 9.41 7.57 -0.69
C ALA A 19 9.30 6.74 -1.97
N SER A 20 8.51 5.66 -1.95
CA SER A 20 8.43 4.69 -3.04
C SER A 20 7.26 4.93 -3.98
N VAL A 21 6.14 5.43 -3.46
CA VAL A 21 4.87 5.49 -4.18
C VAL A 21 4.64 6.86 -4.80
N VAL A 22 4.21 6.85 -6.06
CA VAL A 22 3.91 8.06 -6.83
C VAL A 22 2.41 8.35 -6.82
N HIS A 23 1.59 7.31 -6.95
CA HIS A 23 0.15 7.49 -7.11
C HIS A 23 -0.60 6.23 -6.71
N VAL A 24 -1.80 6.41 -6.19
CA VAL A 24 -2.70 5.30 -5.84
C VAL A 24 -4.05 5.55 -6.50
N ASP A 25 -4.58 4.54 -7.17
CA ASP A 25 -5.91 4.59 -7.77
C ASP A 25 -6.53 3.21 -7.70
N TYR A 26 -7.81 3.11 -8.02
CA TYR A 26 -8.47 1.81 -8.05
C TYR A 26 -9.47 1.76 -9.19
N ALA A 27 -9.77 0.54 -9.62
CA ALA A 27 -10.82 0.26 -10.60
C ALA A 27 -11.48 -1.05 -10.19
N GLY A 28 -12.80 -1.03 -10.03
CA GLY A 28 -13.50 -2.20 -9.51
C GLY A 28 -12.92 -2.62 -8.15
N ASN A 29 -12.50 -3.85 -8.05
CA ASN A 29 -11.93 -4.39 -6.82
C ASN A 29 -10.40 -4.51 -6.86
N ILE A 30 -9.74 -3.77 -7.76
CA ILE A 30 -8.28 -3.77 -7.87
C ILE A 30 -7.76 -2.37 -7.61
N ILE A 31 -6.75 -2.30 -6.72
CA ILE A 31 -6.03 -1.05 -6.46
C ILE A 31 -4.71 -1.11 -7.21
N SER A 32 -4.38 -0.02 -7.89
CA SER A 32 -3.09 0.15 -8.55
C SER A 32 -2.24 1.11 -7.73
N VAL A 33 -1.08 0.66 -7.27
CA VAL A 33 -0.14 1.49 -6.54
C VAL A 33 1.06 1.70 -7.45
N LYS A 34 1.16 2.90 -8.00
CA LYS A 34 2.26 3.25 -8.88
C LYS A 34 3.45 3.72 -8.08
N CYS A 35 4.61 3.17 -8.39
CA CYS A 35 5.85 3.45 -7.67
C CYS A 35 6.91 4.03 -8.61
N HIS A 36 7.97 4.55 -8.04
CA HIS A 36 9.15 4.89 -8.82
C HIS A 36 9.74 3.62 -9.42
N SER A 37 10.46 3.74 -10.51
CA SER A 37 11.05 2.62 -11.23
C SER A 37 11.89 1.75 -10.28
N GLY A 38 11.64 0.44 -10.30
CA GLY A 38 12.36 -0.52 -9.47
C GLY A 38 11.90 -0.60 -8.03
N MET A 39 10.91 0.20 -7.61
CA MET A 39 10.52 0.29 -6.21
C MET A 39 9.28 -0.52 -5.86
N ALA A 40 8.60 -1.08 -6.85
CA ALA A 40 7.29 -1.71 -6.59
C ALA A 40 7.40 -2.95 -5.71
N ASN A 41 8.42 -3.79 -5.91
CA ASN A 41 8.61 -4.98 -5.09
C ASN A 41 8.82 -4.64 -3.62
N ALA A 42 9.67 -3.66 -3.35
CA ALA A 42 9.96 -3.24 -1.98
C ALA A 42 8.71 -2.66 -1.32
N ALA A 43 7.97 -1.82 -2.04
CA ALA A 43 6.74 -1.23 -1.51
C ALA A 43 5.68 -2.30 -1.27
N CYS A 44 5.56 -3.25 -2.18
CA CYS A 44 4.61 -4.36 -2.05
C CYS A 44 4.94 -5.26 -0.86
N GLU A 45 6.21 -5.59 -0.66
CA GLU A 45 6.63 -6.37 0.50
C GLU A 45 6.32 -5.66 1.80
N LEU A 46 6.54 -4.34 1.82
CA LEU A 46 6.24 -3.53 2.98
C LEU A 46 4.73 -3.54 3.27
N PHE A 47 3.92 -3.44 2.22
CA PHE A 47 2.47 -3.53 2.35
C PHE A 47 2.06 -4.90 2.89
N ASP A 48 2.61 -5.98 2.31
CA ASP A 48 2.28 -7.36 2.69
C ASP A 48 2.71 -7.71 4.10
N ALA A 49 3.68 -7.00 4.67
CA ALA A 49 4.15 -7.25 6.03
C ALA A 49 3.10 -6.86 7.08
N ARG A 50 2.10 -6.09 6.71
CA ARG A 50 0.99 -5.70 7.59
C ARG A 50 -0.26 -6.49 7.20
N THR A 51 -1.16 -6.64 8.16
CA THR A 51 -2.46 -7.27 7.90
C THR A 51 -3.45 -6.18 7.52
N TRP A 52 -4.10 -6.36 6.37
CA TRP A 52 -5.09 -5.43 5.87
C TRP A 52 -6.41 -6.15 5.67
N GLU A 53 -7.51 -5.53 6.11
CA GLU A 53 -8.82 -6.11 5.93
C GLU A 53 -9.21 -6.16 4.44
N ASN A 54 -9.88 -7.24 4.06
CA ASN A 54 -10.46 -7.41 2.72
C ASN A 54 -9.44 -7.48 1.59
N VAL A 55 -8.16 -7.70 1.90
CA VAL A 55 -7.14 -7.94 0.89
C VAL A 55 -7.09 -9.43 0.61
N VAL A 56 -7.22 -9.79 -0.67
CA VAL A 56 -7.12 -11.17 -1.13
C VAL A 56 -5.67 -11.52 -1.47
N GLY A 57 -4.97 -10.61 -2.10
CA GLY A 57 -3.58 -10.82 -2.48
C GLY A 57 -3.00 -9.63 -3.20
N THR A 58 -1.72 -9.72 -3.50
CA THR A 58 -0.99 -8.67 -4.20
C THR A 58 -0.11 -9.26 -5.28
N LEU A 59 0.25 -8.43 -6.25
CA LEU A 59 1.15 -8.82 -7.34
C LEU A 59 1.94 -7.60 -7.76
N ALA A 60 3.26 -7.70 -7.72
CA ALA A 60 4.15 -6.58 -8.03
C ALA A 60 4.85 -6.74 -9.37
N GLY A 61 4.96 -5.63 -10.09
CA GLY A 61 5.83 -5.50 -11.27
C GLY A 61 7.04 -4.65 -10.91
N ASP A 62 7.59 -3.96 -11.88
CA ASP A 62 8.77 -3.11 -11.67
C ASP A 62 8.42 -1.78 -10.99
N ASN A 63 7.41 -1.09 -11.50
CA ASN A 63 7.04 0.25 -11.03
C ASN A 63 5.58 0.34 -10.60
N ASN A 64 4.94 -0.79 -10.35
CA ASN A 64 3.54 -0.81 -9.98
C ASN A 64 3.23 -2.10 -9.25
N PHE A 65 2.35 -2.07 -8.25
CA PHE A 65 1.80 -3.32 -7.72
C PHE A 65 0.29 -3.20 -7.59
N PHE A 66 -0.37 -4.32 -7.77
CA PHE A 66 -1.82 -4.42 -7.66
C PHE A 66 -2.21 -5.08 -6.37
N ILE A 67 -3.30 -4.62 -5.79
CA ILE A 67 -3.90 -5.21 -4.60
C ILE A 67 -5.28 -5.71 -5.00
N LEU A 68 -5.51 -7.00 -4.88
CA LEU A 68 -6.81 -7.59 -5.16
C LEU A 68 -7.66 -7.53 -3.90
N MET A 69 -8.79 -6.86 -3.98
CA MET A 69 -9.70 -6.66 -2.85
C MET A 69 -10.93 -7.54 -3.00
N ARG A 70 -11.64 -7.77 -1.89
CA ARG A 70 -12.85 -8.58 -1.91
C ARG A 70 -14.05 -7.85 -2.54
N SER A 71 -14.03 -6.51 -2.56
CA SER A 71 -15.13 -5.74 -3.12
C SER A 71 -14.63 -4.39 -3.61
N GLU A 72 -15.45 -3.74 -4.42
CA GLU A 72 -15.17 -2.38 -4.88
C GLU A 72 -15.17 -1.38 -3.73
N ALA A 73 -16.11 -1.51 -2.81
CA ALA A 73 -16.18 -0.64 -1.64
C ALA A 73 -14.90 -0.73 -0.81
N ALA A 74 -14.39 -1.96 -0.62
CA ALA A 74 -13.14 -2.15 0.11
C ALA A 74 -11.95 -1.55 -0.64
N ALA A 75 -11.92 -1.68 -1.97
CA ALA A 75 -10.86 -1.11 -2.80
C ALA A 75 -10.86 0.42 -2.70
N LYS A 76 -12.03 1.03 -2.79
CA LYS A 76 -12.16 2.48 -2.67
C LYS A 76 -11.65 2.97 -1.32
N ALA A 77 -12.07 2.30 -0.24
CA ALA A 77 -11.69 2.70 1.12
C ALA A 77 -10.18 2.57 1.35
N LEU A 78 -9.60 1.44 0.95
CA LEU A 78 -8.16 1.24 1.14
C LEU A 78 -7.34 2.16 0.24
N ALA A 79 -7.77 2.39 -1.00
CA ALA A 79 -7.07 3.32 -1.90
C ALA A 79 -7.02 4.72 -1.29
N ALA A 80 -8.11 5.18 -0.70
CA ALA A 80 -8.14 6.48 -0.03
C ALA A 80 -7.19 6.52 1.16
N GLN A 81 -7.15 5.45 1.95
CA GLN A 81 -6.25 5.35 3.09
C GLN A 81 -4.79 5.38 2.65
N LEU A 82 -4.45 4.59 1.62
CA LEU A 82 -3.08 4.56 1.10
C LEU A 82 -2.67 5.91 0.51
N TRP A 83 -3.58 6.55 -0.20
CA TRP A 83 -3.31 7.88 -0.76
C TRP A 83 -3.02 8.88 0.36
N SER A 84 -3.69 8.77 1.49
CA SER A 84 -3.48 9.69 2.61
C SER A 84 -2.07 9.63 3.18
N PHE A 85 -1.34 8.54 2.98
CA PHE A 85 0.04 8.42 3.43
C PHE A 85 1.01 9.22 2.55
N ILE A 86 0.65 9.50 1.31
CA ILE A 86 1.55 10.17 0.36
C ILE A 86 1.07 11.56 -0.03
N ALA A 87 -0.22 11.85 0.08
CA ALA A 87 -0.75 13.18 -0.20
C ALA A 87 -0.30 14.18 0.86
N PRO A 88 0.03 15.42 0.47
CA PRO A 88 0.45 16.44 1.43
C PRO A 88 -0.70 16.87 2.35
#